data_db3669b70ccb9c1f5a1c8c0f034eca68
#
_entry.id   db3669b70ccb9c1f5a1c8c0f034eca68
#
_cell.length_a   1.000
_cell.length_b   1.000
_cell.length_c   1.000
_cell.angle_alpha   90.00
_cell.angle_beta   90.00
_cell.angle_gamma   90.00
#
_symmetry.space_group_name_H-M   'P 1'
#
loop_
_entity.id
_entity.type
_entity.pdbx_description
1 polymer ?
#
loop_
_entity_poly.entity_id
_entity_poly.type
_entity_poly.pdbx_seq_one_letter_code
_entity_poly.pdbx_strand_id
1 'polypeptide(L)'
;MIDGAAPPSLLDSYSAERIAAADENILNSSRSTDFMTPKSRAARVLRDAVLSLAEDVPAGRALVNSGRLSVPTWLTDSPLNTPDHEPFDGWMMPGAPMDDAPLRGLQGDA
;
A
#
# COMPACT_ATOMS: atom_id res chain seq x y z
N MET A 1 20.96 12.40 -13.71
CA MET A 1 20.49 13.71 -14.19
C MET A 1 21.57 14.76 -14.11
N ILE A 2 22.12 15.06 -12.94
CA ILE A 2 23.22 16.05 -12.79
C ILE A 2 24.42 15.64 -13.63
N ASP A 3 24.72 14.34 -13.71
CA ASP A 3 25.84 13.79 -14.46
C ASP A 3 25.45 13.31 -15.88
N GLY A 4 24.24 13.62 -16.36
CA GLY A 4 23.77 13.20 -17.68
C GLY A 4 23.51 11.68 -17.83
N ALA A 5 23.57 10.92 -16.75
CA ALA A 5 23.43 9.46 -16.76
C ALA A 5 21.98 8.98 -16.98
N ALA A 6 20.98 9.84 -16.81
CA ALA A 6 19.58 9.49 -16.98
C ALA A 6 18.82 10.55 -17.78
N PRO A 7 17.86 10.15 -18.64
CA PRO A 7 17.06 11.07 -19.41
C PRO A 7 16.08 11.85 -18.51
N PRO A 8 15.66 13.08 -18.90
CA PRO A 8 14.66 13.86 -18.17
C PRO A 8 13.32 13.11 -17.95
N SER A 9 12.93 12.26 -18.90
CA SER A 9 11.71 11.44 -18.80
C SER A 9 11.65 10.50 -17.60
N LEU A 10 12.79 10.23 -16.95
CA LEU A 10 12.80 9.47 -15.68
C LEU A 10 12.11 10.25 -14.56
N LEU A 11 12.06 11.58 -14.61
CA LEU A 11 11.31 12.38 -13.65
C LEU A 11 9.79 12.25 -13.86
N ASP A 12 9.37 12.06 -15.11
CA ASP A 12 7.95 11.91 -15.43
C ASP A 12 7.43 10.57 -14.85
N SER A 13 8.21 9.49 -14.98
CA SER A 13 7.86 8.21 -14.36
C SER A 13 7.79 8.29 -12.83
N TYR A 14 8.73 8.99 -12.19
CA TYR A 14 8.69 9.24 -10.76
C TYR A 14 7.41 9.98 -10.34
N SER A 15 7.04 11.03 -11.07
CA SER A 15 5.82 11.79 -10.79
C SER A 15 4.57 10.91 -10.92
N ALA A 16 4.47 10.12 -11.99
CA ALA A 16 3.33 9.23 -12.21
C ALA A 16 3.17 8.21 -11.07
N GLU A 17 4.26 7.54 -10.68
CA GLU A 17 4.24 6.58 -9.58
C GLU A 17 3.91 7.22 -8.24
N ARG A 18 4.50 8.39 -7.94
CA ARG A 18 4.27 9.07 -6.65
C ARG A 18 2.88 9.64 -6.52
N ILE A 19 2.28 10.15 -7.58
CA ILE A 19 0.91 10.66 -7.55
C ILE A 19 -0.05 9.50 -7.25
N ALA A 20 0.04 8.40 -7.99
CA ALA A 20 -0.79 7.23 -7.77
C ALA A 20 -0.66 6.69 -6.33
N ALA A 21 0.57 6.55 -5.82
CA ALA A 21 0.84 6.11 -4.46
C ALA A 21 0.31 7.09 -3.40
N ALA A 22 0.40 8.39 -3.65
CA ALA A 22 -0.11 9.41 -2.74
C ALA A 22 -1.64 9.38 -2.68
N ASP A 23 -2.32 9.27 -3.81
CA ASP A 23 -3.77 9.22 -3.89
C ASP A 23 -4.32 7.99 -3.14
N GLU A 24 -3.70 6.82 -3.31
CA GLU A 24 -4.06 5.61 -2.57
C GLU A 24 -3.87 5.79 -1.06
N ASN A 25 -2.74 6.33 -0.63
CA ASN A 25 -2.46 6.57 0.78
C ASN A 25 -3.41 7.60 1.40
N ILE A 26 -3.72 8.68 0.69
CA ILE A 26 -4.70 9.69 1.13
C ILE A 26 -6.07 9.05 1.30
N LEU A 27 -6.51 8.22 0.35
CA LEU A 27 -7.78 7.52 0.41
C LEU A 27 -7.85 6.60 1.65
N ASN A 28 -6.81 5.79 1.87
CA ASN A 28 -6.74 4.86 2.99
C ASN A 28 -6.71 5.58 4.35
N SER A 29 -5.88 6.62 4.48
CA SER A 29 -5.78 7.41 5.71
C SER A 29 -7.07 8.20 6.00
N SER A 30 -7.73 8.74 4.98
CA SER A 30 -8.99 9.45 5.12
C SER A 30 -10.11 8.51 5.60
N ARG A 31 -10.23 7.32 5.01
CA ARG A 31 -11.20 6.30 5.45
C ARG A 31 -10.97 5.88 6.90
N SER A 32 -9.74 5.65 7.29
CA SER A 32 -9.38 5.30 8.66
C SER A 32 -9.71 6.43 9.63
N THR A 33 -9.39 7.67 9.26
CA THR A 33 -9.70 8.85 10.07
C THR A 33 -11.21 9.06 10.23
N ASP A 34 -11.98 8.93 9.15
CA ASP A 34 -13.44 9.06 9.20
C ASP A 34 -14.10 7.96 10.05
N PHE A 35 -13.52 6.76 10.07
CA PHE A 35 -13.96 5.68 10.96
C PHE A 35 -13.63 6.01 12.43
N MET A 36 -12.41 6.44 12.72
CA MET A 36 -11.98 6.75 14.09
C MET A 36 -12.71 7.98 14.66
N THR A 37 -12.93 9.00 13.84
CA THR A 37 -13.55 10.27 14.23
C THR A 37 -14.77 10.61 13.38
N PRO A 38 -15.87 9.83 13.49
CA PRO A 38 -17.04 10.01 12.65
C PRO A 38 -17.70 11.37 12.88
N LYS A 39 -17.93 12.11 11.80
CA LYS A 39 -18.49 13.47 11.81
C LYS A 39 -20.02 13.49 11.94
N SER A 40 -20.70 12.41 11.56
CA SER A 40 -22.17 12.34 11.60
C SER A 40 -22.66 11.33 12.65
N ARG A 41 -23.92 11.49 13.08
CA ARG A 41 -24.58 10.53 13.97
C ARG A 41 -24.68 9.13 13.33
N ALA A 42 -25.03 9.07 12.05
CA ALA A 42 -25.14 7.81 11.32
C ALA A 42 -23.79 7.08 11.26
N ALA A 43 -22.70 7.81 10.98
CA ALA A 43 -21.35 7.24 10.95
C ALA A 43 -20.91 6.72 12.33
N ARG A 44 -21.31 7.38 13.43
CA ARG A 44 -21.06 6.89 14.79
C ARG A 44 -21.80 5.58 15.07
N VAL A 45 -23.07 5.52 14.74
CA VAL A 45 -23.88 4.29 14.92
C VAL A 45 -23.28 3.14 14.11
N LEU A 46 -22.86 3.38 12.87
CA LEU A 46 -22.22 2.38 12.03
C LEU A 46 -20.90 1.90 12.67
N ARG A 47 -20.04 2.82 13.09
CA ARG A 47 -18.78 2.48 13.75
C ARG A 47 -19.02 1.62 15.00
N ASP A 48 -19.94 2.04 15.86
CA ASP A 48 -20.21 1.36 17.13
C ASP A 48 -20.77 -0.04 16.87
N ALA A 49 -21.63 -0.20 15.86
CA ALA A 49 -22.12 -1.52 15.43
C ALA A 49 -21.02 -2.42 14.88
N VAL A 50 -20.09 -1.88 14.07
CA VAL A 50 -18.96 -2.63 13.54
C VAL A 50 -18.00 -3.04 14.66
N LEU A 51 -17.73 -2.16 15.62
CA LEU A 51 -16.89 -2.48 16.77
C LEU A 51 -17.51 -3.57 17.64
N SER A 52 -18.82 -3.48 17.92
CA SER A 52 -19.54 -4.53 18.66
C SER A 52 -19.48 -5.86 17.92
N LEU A 53 -19.71 -5.86 16.61
CA LEU A 53 -19.59 -7.09 15.80
C LEU A 53 -18.18 -7.67 15.84
N ALA A 54 -17.15 -6.83 15.91
CA ALA A 54 -15.76 -7.27 15.97
C ALA A 54 -15.37 -7.97 17.28
N GLU A 55 -16.11 -7.75 18.35
CA GLU A 55 -15.91 -8.46 19.63
C GLU A 55 -16.27 -9.93 19.48
N ASP A 56 -17.36 -10.23 18.79
CA ASP A 56 -17.96 -11.56 18.73
C ASP A 56 -17.61 -12.35 17.47
N VAL A 57 -17.33 -11.67 16.35
CA VAL A 57 -17.20 -12.29 15.03
C VAL A 57 -15.85 -11.99 14.39
N PRO A 58 -15.06 -13.02 13.98
CA PRO A 58 -13.78 -12.82 13.32
C PRO A 58 -13.85 -11.96 12.04
N ALA A 59 -14.95 -12.07 11.28
CA ALA A 59 -15.17 -11.24 10.10
C ALA A 59 -15.30 -9.74 10.44
N GLY A 60 -15.90 -9.40 11.59
CA GLY A 60 -15.96 -8.03 12.10
C GLY A 60 -14.56 -7.49 12.44
N ARG A 61 -13.71 -8.32 13.03
CA ARG A 61 -12.30 -7.97 13.29
C ARG A 61 -11.53 -7.67 12.01
N ALA A 62 -11.77 -8.45 10.94
CA ALA A 62 -11.15 -8.21 9.65
C ALA A 62 -11.55 -6.84 9.07
N LEU A 63 -12.82 -6.44 9.21
CA LEU A 63 -13.30 -5.12 8.79
C LEU A 63 -12.61 -3.98 9.56
N VAL A 64 -12.46 -4.10 10.87
CA VAL A 64 -11.77 -3.09 11.69
C VAL A 64 -10.28 -3.04 11.37
N ASN A 65 -9.64 -4.20 11.21
CA ASN A 65 -8.21 -4.30 10.92
C ASN A 65 -7.85 -3.98 9.46
N SER A 66 -8.83 -3.89 8.56
CA SER A 66 -8.60 -3.46 7.17
C SER A 66 -8.24 -1.99 7.05
N GLY A 67 -8.48 -1.19 8.09
CA GLY A 67 -8.17 0.24 8.16
C GLY A 67 -6.68 0.52 8.30
N ARG A 68 -5.87 0.07 7.36
CA ARG A 68 -4.44 0.40 7.33
C ARG A 68 -4.26 1.85 6.94
N LEU A 69 -3.51 2.60 7.76
CA LEU A 69 -3.16 4.00 7.48
C LEU A 69 -2.20 4.11 6.30
N SER A 70 -1.36 3.09 6.12
CA SER A 70 -0.40 3.01 5.02
C SER A 70 -0.28 1.56 4.56
N VAL A 71 -0.40 1.36 3.27
CA VAL A 71 -0.21 0.07 2.61
C VAL A 71 0.85 0.27 1.53
N PRO A 72 1.80 -0.64 1.36
CA PRO A 72 2.72 -0.57 0.22
C PRO A 72 1.92 -0.57 -1.08
N THR A 73 2.13 0.46 -1.90
CA THR A 73 1.43 0.62 -3.18
C THR A 73 1.99 -0.34 -4.21
N TRP A 74 1.10 -0.97 -4.96
CA TRP A 74 1.46 -1.80 -6.11
C TRP A 74 1.64 -0.90 -7.33
N LEU A 75 2.85 -0.91 -7.90
CA LEU A 75 3.20 -0.11 -9.07
C LEU A 75 3.09 -0.93 -10.37
N THR A 76 2.01 -1.69 -10.51
CA THR A 76 1.80 -2.61 -11.64
C THR A 76 1.75 -1.90 -12.99
N ASP A 77 1.28 -0.67 -13.00
CA ASP A 77 1.17 0.15 -14.23
C ASP A 77 2.40 1.05 -14.47
N SER A 78 3.49 0.85 -13.72
CA SER A 78 4.70 1.65 -13.91
C SER A 78 5.34 1.35 -15.27
N PRO A 79 5.71 2.41 -16.03
CA PRO A 79 6.45 2.25 -17.28
C PRO A 79 7.87 1.70 -17.08
N LEU A 80 8.35 1.61 -15.84
CA LEU A 80 9.64 1.04 -15.48
C LEU A 80 9.59 -0.46 -15.23
N ASN A 81 8.40 -1.05 -15.14
CA ASN A 81 8.26 -2.48 -14.96
C ASN A 81 8.78 -3.24 -16.17
N THR A 82 9.52 -4.30 -15.92
CA THR A 82 9.89 -5.25 -16.94
C THR A 82 8.71 -6.20 -17.21
N PRO A 83 8.52 -6.66 -18.48
CA PRO A 83 7.52 -7.68 -18.77
C PRO A 83 7.75 -8.95 -17.94
N ASP A 84 6.65 -9.51 -17.43
CA ASP A 84 6.70 -10.80 -16.76
C ASP A 84 6.72 -11.90 -17.83
N HIS A 85 7.85 -12.58 -17.97
CA HIS A 85 8.06 -13.59 -19.02
C HIS A 85 7.90 -15.02 -18.52
N GLU A 86 7.97 -15.21 -17.20
CA GLU A 86 7.88 -16.53 -16.57
C GLU A 86 6.81 -16.54 -15.49
N PRO A 87 5.92 -17.54 -15.47
CA PRO A 87 4.94 -17.66 -14.41
C PRO A 87 5.65 -17.92 -13.09
N PHE A 88 5.47 -17.03 -12.15
CA PHE A 88 5.92 -17.17 -10.76
C PHE A 88 4.78 -17.70 -9.90
N ASP A 89 5.02 -18.78 -9.16
CA ASP A 89 4.02 -19.35 -8.27
C ASP A 89 3.99 -18.56 -6.96
N GLY A 90 3.27 -17.43 -6.98
CA GLY A 90 3.15 -16.52 -5.87
C GLY A 90 2.49 -15.20 -6.26
N TRP A 91 2.37 -14.31 -5.28
CA TRP A 91 1.76 -12.99 -5.48
C TRP A 91 2.75 -11.93 -6.01
N MET A 92 4.04 -12.25 -6.00
CA MET A 92 5.07 -11.32 -6.47
C MET A 92 5.06 -11.23 -7.99
N MET A 93 4.72 -10.05 -8.50
CA MET A 93 4.76 -9.68 -9.92
C MET A 93 5.51 -8.36 -10.08
N PRO A 94 5.93 -7.97 -11.29
CA PRO A 94 6.55 -6.67 -11.54
C PRO A 94 5.69 -5.54 -10.97
N GLY A 95 6.30 -4.66 -10.18
CA GLY A 95 5.62 -3.57 -9.48
C GLY A 95 5.01 -3.93 -8.12
N ALA A 96 5.02 -5.22 -7.71
CA ALA A 96 4.61 -5.61 -6.37
C ALA A 96 5.63 -5.17 -5.31
N PRO A 97 5.18 -4.82 -4.08
CA PRO A 97 6.09 -4.65 -2.96
C PRO A 97 6.82 -5.95 -2.66
N MET A 98 8.13 -5.88 -2.45
CA MET A 98 8.90 -7.07 -2.05
C MET A 98 8.50 -7.56 -0.66
N ASP A 99 8.48 -8.88 -0.51
CA ASP A 99 8.43 -9.50 0.81
C ASP A 99 9.72 -9.21 1.59
N ASP A 100 9.55 -9.07 2.90
CA ASP A 100 10.69 -8.99 3.80
C ASP A 100 11.39 -10.35 3.86
N ALA A 101 12.64 -10.40 3.39
CA ALA A 101 13.44 -11.61 3.36
C ALA A 101 14.81 -11.37 3.99
N PRO A 102 15.29 -12.28 4.86
CA PRO A 102 16.62 -12.16 5.43
C PRO A 102 17.67 -12.30 4.32
N LEU A 103 18.47 -11.27 4.13
CA LEU A 103 19.60 -11.30 3.20
C LEU A 103 20.72 -12.17 3.81
N ARG A 104 20.83 -13.42 3.37
CA ARG A 104 21.95 -14.28 3.75
C ARG A 104 23.22 -13.75 3.07
N GLY A 105 24.20 -13.37 3.87
CA GLY A 105 25.55 -13.01 3.38
C GLY A 105 25.91 -11.53 3.43
N LEU A 106 25.07 -10.66 3.95
CA LEU A 106 25.40 -9.26 4.24
C LEU A 106 25.73 -9.02 5.74
N GLN A 107 26.05 -10.07 6.50
CA GLN A 107 26.80 -9.87 7.73
C GLN A 107 28.23 -9.58 7.31
N GLY A 108 28.51 -8.29 7.07
CA GLY A 108 29.86 -7.81 7.01
C GLY A 108 30.51 -8.09 8.35
N ASP A 109 31.60 -8.82 8.32
CA ASP A 109 32.53 -8.89 9.43
C ASP A 109 32.95 -7.45 9.76
N ALA A 110 32.56 -6.98 10.94
CA ALA A 110 33.01 -5.72 11.51
C ALA A 110 34.32 -5.96 12.24
#